data_01584ef35bb7bc09a0ff3ce1e2474246
#
_entry.id   01584ef35bb7bc09a0ff3ce1e2474246
#
_cell.length_a   1.000
_cell.length_b   1.000
_cell.length_c   1.000
_cell.angle_alpha   90.00
_cell.angle_beta   90.00
_cell.angle_gamma   90.00
#
_symmetry.space_group_name_H-M   'P 1'
#
loop_
_entity.id
_entity.type
_entity.pdbx_description
1 polymer ?
#
loop_
_entity_poly.entity_id
_entity_poly.type
_entity_poly.pdbx_seq_one_letter_code
_entity_poly.pdbx_strand_id
1 'polypeptide(L)'
;RRQRQMCIRDRFKTFISCIVLAVGVSSCYDEMDSKSSIDAQYDQASNITASLGESTVLSFSEISINGSISSTEGVLEAGFMVSTSADFASYNSYKAGEVASTFNSVINNLTESTTYYVRSYAYTISGTMVSEAISITTPAAPIFELNGVYTAVDYNTEDDSASESYEVTIEFTSGSTTDIKITNLWGGGKTIEAKYDSATGKISIPAKQVIYVHADYGDVWMEDVNGSQNISGLFTPKGGFLNINAFSAICGAGTFGDQYVKMSHK
;
A
#
# COMPACT_ATOMS: atom_id res chain seq x y z
N ARG A 1 20.13 -32.77 -18.70
CA ARG A 1 20.32 -31.51 -19.45
C ARG A 1 19.42 -31.40 -20.69
N ARG A 2 19.14 -32.50 -21.43
CA ARG A 2 18.27 -32.47 -22.64
C ARG A 2 16.79 -32.24 -22.33
N GLN A 3 16.25 -32.72 -21.20
CA GLN A 3 14.84 -32.57 -20.85
C GLN A 3 14.43 -31.14 -20.42
N ARG A 4 15.34 -30.36 -19.82
CA ARG A 4 15.07 -28.97 -19.44
C ARG A 4 14.98 -28.02 -20.65
N GLN A 5 15.74 -28.29 -21.71
CA GLN A 5 15.65 -27.48 -22.95
C GLN A 5 14.36 -27.73 -23.74
N MET A 6 13.78 -28.96 -23.65
CA MET A 6 12.49 -29.26 -24.31
C MET A 6 11.31 -28.51 -23.67
N CYS A 7 11.26 -28.40 -22.33
CA CYS A 7 10.17 -27.69 -21.65
C CYS A 7 10.14 -26.18 -21.90
N ILE A 8 11.30 -25.55 -22.06
CA ILE A 8 11.38 -24.11 -22.38
C ILE A 8 10.91 -23.85 -23.83
N ARG A 9 11.24 -24.74 -24.73
CA ARG A 9 10.88 -24.61 -26.16
C ARG A 9 9.38 -24.82 -26.40
N ASP A 10 8.72 -25.69 -25.66
CA ASP A 10 7.28 -25.93 -25.80
C ASP A 10 6.41 -24.84 -25.16
N ARG A 11 6.88 -24.21 -24.07
CA ARG A 11 6.18 -23.04 -23.48
C ARG A 11 6.27 -21.81 -24.39
N PHE A 12 7.39 -21.62 -25.07
CA PHE A 12 7.56 -20.52 -26.04
C PHE A 12 6.64 -20.66 -27.27
N LYS A 13 6.43 -21.88 -27.76
CA LYS A 13 5.52 -22.14 -28.86
C LYS A 13 4.04 -21.89 -28.51
N THR A 14 3.63 -22.15 -27.29
CA THR A 14 2.25 -21.92 -26.84
C THR A 14 1.95 -20.43 -26.64
N PHE A 15 2.94 -19.62 -26.22
CA PHE A 15 2.78 -18.18 -26.07
C PHE A 15 2.70 -17.44 -27.41
N ILE A 16 3.49 -17.86 -28.40
CA ILE A 16 3.45 -17.30 -29.77
C ILE A 16 2.14 -17.65 -30.47
N SER A 17 1.55 -18.82 -30.18
CA SER A 17 0.27 -19.23 -30.76
C SER A 17 -0.92 -18.38 -30.30
N CYS A 18 -0.89 -17.79 -29.09
CA CYS A 18 -1.96 -16.92 -28.61
C CYS A 18 -1.91 -15.49 -29.17
N ILE A 19 -0.73 -15.01 -29.61
CA ILE A 19 -0.59 -13.68 -30.22
C ILE A 19 -0.93 -13.69 -31.72
N VAL A 20 -0.77 -14.83 -32.39
CA VAL A 20 -1.07 -14.98 -33.84
C VAL A 20 -2.55 -15.20 -34.12
N LEU A 21 -3.39 -15.51 -33.14
CA LEU A 21 -4.83 -15.77 -33.33
C LEU A 21 -5.71 -14.50 -33.39
N ALA A 22 -5.12 -13.30 -33.27
CA ALA A 22 -5.86 -12.04 -33.38
C ALA A 22 -5.77 -11.35 -34.78
N VAL A 23 -5.05 -11.92 -35.75
CA VAL A 23 -5.00 -11.39 -37.12
C VAL A 23 -5.37 -12.47 -38.13
N GLY A 24 -6.51 -12.29 -38.70
CA GLY A 24 -7.25 -12.98 -39.74
C GLY A 24 -6.57 -14.09 -40.53
N VAL A 25 -7.29 -15.18 -40.61
CA VAL A 25 -7.11 -16.33 -41.51
C VAL A 25 -6.86 -15.88 -42.93
N SER A 26 -5.64 -16.09 -43.46
CA SER A 26 -5.47 -16.31 -44.88
C SER A 26 -4.07 -16.92 -45.15
N SER A 27 -4.11 -18.14 -45.67
CA SER A 27 -3.09 -18.93 -46.35
C SER A 27 -1.82 -19.35 -45.60
N CYS A 28 -1.73 -20.67 -45.43
CA CYS A 28 -0.46 -21.40 -45.37
C CYS A 28 0.42 -21.05 -46.56
N TYR A 29 1.65 -20.77 -46.30
CA TYR A 29 2.83 -20.54 -47.11
C TYR A 29 3.40 -19.11 -47.01
N ASP A 30 4.11 -18.86 -45.91
CA ASP A 30 5.37 -18.12 -45.96
C ASP A 30 6.12 -18.26 -44.60
N GLU A 31 6.96 -19.28 -44.50
CA GLU A 31 7.88 -19.43 -43.36
C GLU A 31 8.93 -18.30 -43.28
N MET A 32 9.05 -17.48 -44.34
CA MET A 32 9.99 -16.37 -44.40
C MET A 32 9.44 -15.08 -43.81
N ASP A 33 8.14 -14.82 -43.87
CA ASP A 33 7.55 -13.59 -43.31
C ASP A 33 7.44 -13.62 -41.76
N SER A 34 7.29 -14.81 -41.20
CA SER A 34 7.24 -14.94 -39.73
C SER A 34 8.59 -14.66 -39.06
N LYS A 35 9.70 -14.98 -39.72
CA LYS A 35 11.04 -14.74 -39.23
C LYS A 35 11.41 -13.25 -39.27
N SER A 36 11.11 -12.60 -40.40
CA SER A 36 11.35 -11.16 -40.55
C SER A 36 10.51 -10.31 -39.63
N SER A 37 9.26 -10.71 -39.35
CA SER A 37 8.42 -10.00 -38.41
C SER A 37 8.86 -10.18 -36.94
N ILE A 38 9.37 -11.36 -36.57
CA ILE A 38 9.94 -11.62 -35.24
C ILE A 38 11.26 -10.85 -35.05
N ASP A 39 12.13 -10.87 -36.06
CA ASP A 39 13.40 -10.14 -36.08
C ASP A 39 13.13 -8.62 -35.98
N ALA A 40 12.14 -8.10 -36.71
CA ALA A 40 11.75 -6.68 -36.63
C ALA A 40 11.17 -6.28 -35.27
N GLN A 41 10.36 -7.14 -34.66
CA GLN A 41 9.86 -6.90 -33.28
C GLN A 41 10.99 -6.95 -32.26
N TYR A 42 11.96 -7.85 -32.43
CA TYR A 42 13.13 -7.92 -31.58
C TYR A 42 13.99 -6.65 -31.70
N ASP A 43 14.24 -6.20 -32.93
CA ASP A 43 15.00 -4.98 -33.19
C ASP A 43 14.29 -3.72 -32.65
N GLN A 44 12.98 -3.63 -32.81
CA GLN A 44 12.20 -2.54 -32.20
C GLN A 44 12.29 -2.58 -30.66
N ALA A 45 12.14 -3.75 -30.04
CA ALA A 45 12.23 -3.91 -28.59
C ALA A 45 13.62 -3.55 -28.05
N SER A 46 14.68 -3.71 -28.83
CA SER A 46 16.06 -3.35 -28.44
C SER A 46 16.34 -1.84 -28.43
N ASN A 47 15.53 -1.04 -29.15
CA ASN A 47 15.66 0.41 -29.24
C ASN A 47 14.78 1.20 -28.27
N ILE A 48 14.06 0.51 -27.36
CA ILE A 48 13.23 1.16 -26.37
C ILE A 48 14.10 1.77 -25.29
N THR A 49 13.82 3.02 -24.95
CA THR A 49 14.45 3.73 -23.84
C THR A 49 13.44 3.96 -22.72
N ALA A 50 13.87 3.72 -21.49
CA ALA A 50 13.13 4.09 -20.28
C ALA A 50 13.72 5.37 -19.70
N SER A 51 12.87 6.26 -19.20
CA SER A 51 13.27 7.54 -18.59
C SER A 51 12.49 7.80 -17.33
N LEU A 52 13.13 8.44 -16.35
CA LEU A 52 12.46 8.98 -15.16
C LEU A 52 11.97 10.39 -15.46
N GLY A 53 10.75 10.70 -14.99
CA GLY A 53 10.21 12.04 -14.90
C GLY A 53 10.40 12.65 -13.52
N GLU A 54 9.55 13.62 -13.18
CA GLU A 54 9.54 14.22 -11.86
C GLU A 54 9.22 13.18 -10.77
N SER A 55 9.91 13.33 -9.65
CA SER A 55 9.65 12.56 -8.45
C SER A 55 9.43 13.50 -7.27
N THR A 56 8.47 13.19 -6.42
CA THR A 56 8.08 14.01 -5.27
C THR A 56 8.04 13.17 -4.02
N VAL A 57 8.65 13.65 -2.95
CA VAL A 57 8.50 13.06 -1.61
C VAL A 57 7.14 13.51 -1.07
N LEU A 58 6.24 12.57 -0.83
CA LEU A 58 4.89 12.83 -0.31
C LEU A 58 4.87 12.84 1.21
N SER A 59 5.65 11.96 1.84
CA SER A 59 5.76 11.86 3.30
C SER A 59 7.10 11.23 3.69
N PHE A 60 7.29 10.98 4.98
CA PHE A 60 8.46 10.27 5.48
C PHE A 60 8.53 8.79 5.06
N SER A 61 7.46 8.25 4.49
CA SER A 61 7.34 6.85 4.08
C SER A 61 6.79 6.65 2.66
N GLU A 62 6.60 7.76 1.90
CA GLU A 62 5.97 7.70 0.58
C GLU A 62 6.65 8.63 -0.41
N ILE A 63 6.83 8.14 -1.64
CA ILE A 63 7.31 8.93 -2.78
C ILE A 63 6.39 8.70 -3.98
N SER A 64 6.15 9.73 -4.77
CA SER A 64 5.51 9.64 -6.08
C SER A 64 6.57 9.75 -7.17
N ILE A 65 6.51 8.86 -8.16
CA ILE A 65 7.50 8.77 -9.24
C ILE A 65 6.76 8.73 -10.57
N ASN A 66 7.26 9.50 -11.54
CA ASN A 66 6.80 9.46 -12.92
C ASN A 66 7.88 8.82 -13.80
N GLY A 67 7.44 8.07 -14.81
CA GLY A 67 8.30 7.44 -15.78
C GLY A 67 7.73 7.52 -17.20
N SER A 68 8.57 7.26 -18.17
CA SER A 68 8.17 7.17 -19.56
C SER A 68 9.02 6.16 -20.32
N ILE A 69 8.46 5.64 -21.40
CA ILE A 69 9.13 4.79 -22.39
C ILE A 69 8.94 5.37 -23.78
N SER A 70 9.95 5.21 -24.63
CA SER A 70 9.93 5.78 -25.99
C SER A 70 8.90 5.13 -26.92
N SER A 71 8.51 3.88 -26.67
CA SER A 71 7.48 3.13 -27.38
C SER A 71 6.86 2.07 -26.45
N THR A 72 5.59 1.77 -26.67
CA THR A 72 4.89 0.65 -26.01
C THR A 72 4.97 -0.64 -26.81
N GLU A 73 5.41 -0.57 -28.08
CA GLU A 73 5.48 -1.73 -28.96
C GLU A 73 6.62 -2.66 -28.54
N GLY A 74 6.30 -3.93 -28.33
CA GLY A 74 7.25 -4.94 -27.85
C GLY A 74 7.57 -4.85 -26.35
N VAL A 75 6.95 -3.94 -25.58
CA VAL A 75 7.06 -3.86 -24.12
C VAL A 75 6.04 -4.80 -23.49
N LEU A 76 6.52 -5.68 -22.61
CA LEU A 76 5.71 -6.63 -21.89
C LEU A 76 5.30 -6.08 -20.51
N GLU A 77 6.15 -5.25 -19.91
CA GLU A 77 5.95 -4.64 -18.61
C GLU A 77 6.80 -3.37 -18.48
N ALA A 78 6.27 -2.35 -17.80
CA ALA A 78 7.01 -1.15 -17.43
C ALA A 78 6.75 -0.81 -15.96
N GLY A 79 7.67 -0.07 -15.33
CA GLY A 79 7.55 0.30 -13.93
C GLY A 79 8.83 0.90 -13.36
N PHE A 80 9.01 0.73 -12.05
CA PHE A 80 10.13 1.29 -11.30
C PHE A 80 10.86 0.23 -10.50
N MET A 81 12.18 0.35 -10.42
CA MET A 81 13.03 -0.38 -9.49
C MET A 81 13.49 0.58 -8.42
N VAL A 82 13.33 0.18 -7.16
CA VAL A 82 13.70 0.96 -5.97
C VAL A 82 14.67 0.16 -5.11
N SER A 83 15.80 0.74 -4.79
CA SER A 83 16.88 0.12 -4.02
C SER A 83 17.41 1.07 -2.97
N THR A 84 17.94 0.56 -1.88
CA THR A 84 18.76 1.33 -0.93
C THR A 84 20.24 1.34 -1.30
N SER A 85 20.62 0.63 -2.37
CA SER A 85 21.99 0.56 -2.88
C SER A 85 22.07 1.12 -4.29
N ALA A 86 23.07 1.95 -4.57
CA ALA A 86 23.26 2.61 -5.86
C ALA A 86 23.54 1.65 -7.02
N ASP A 87 24.10 0.48 -6.72
CA ASP A 87 24.40 -0.57 -7.69
C ASP A 87 23.21 -1.49 -8.01
N PHE A 88 22.07 -1.31 -7.32
CA PHE A 88 20.88 -2.17 -7.44
C PHE A 88 21.17 -3.67 -7.23
N ALA A 89 22.14 -4.01 -6.38
CA ALA A 89 22.43 -5.39 -6.01
C ALA A 89 21.20 -6.11 -5.42
N SER A 90 20.31 -5.34 -4.77
CA SER A 90 18.98 -5.77 -4.32
C SER A 90 18.01 -4.63 -4.56
N TYR A 91 16.83 -4.92 -5.09
CA TYR A 91 15.80 -3.92 -5.36
C TYR A 91 14.40 -4.52 -5.29
N ASN A 92 13.41 -3.65 -5.08
CA ASN A 92 11.99 -3.96 -5.24
C ASN A 92 11.50 -3.41 -6.58
N SER A 93 10.68 -4.18 -7.28
CA SER A 93 10.03 -3.75 -8.53
C SER A 93 8.60 -3.34 -8.26
N TYR A 94 8.21 -2.20 -8.82
CA TYR A 94 6.85 -1.64 -8.76
C TYR A 94 6.31 -1.51 -10.18
N LYS A 95 5.41 -2.41 -10.54
CA LYS A 95 4.77 -2.43 -11.85
C LYS A 95 3.79 -1.27 -12.00
N ALA A 96 3.80 -0.62 -13.15
CA ALA A 96 2.98 0.56 -13.43
C ALA A 96 1.56 0.24 -13.96
N GLY A 97 1.03 -0.95 -13.75
CA GLY A 97 -0.26 -1.36 -14.29
C GLY A 97 -0.19 -1.74 -15.77
N GLU A 98 -1.05 -1.17 -16.60
CA GLU A 98 -1.00 -1.37 -18.06
C GLU A 98 0.19 -0.63 -18.70
N VAL A 99 0.75 -1.19 -19.78
CA VAL A 99 1.87 -0.58 -20.49
C VAL A 99 1.39 0.66 -21.22
N ALA A 100 1.93 1.81 -20.83
CA ALA A 100 1.66 3.11 -21.43
C ALA A 100 2.98 3.87 -21.67
N SER A 101 2.98 4.83 -22.59
CA SER A 101 4.18 5.64 -22.90
C SER A 101 4.61 6.52 -21.71
N THR A 102 3.68 6.87 -20.83
CA THR A 102 3.92 7.54 -19.55
C THR A 102 3.20 6.80 -18.44
N PHE A 103 3.81 6.69 -17.28
CA PHE A 103 3.25 5.99 -16.14
C PHE A 103 3.73 6.62 -14.83
N ASN A 104 2.98 6.39 -13.77
CA ASN A 104 3.35 6.84 -12.43
C ASN A 104 3.13 5.72 -11.40
N SER A 105 3.75 5.88 -10.25
CA SER A 105 3.51 5.02 -9.10
C SER A 105 3.74 5.80 -7.81
N VAL A 106 2.95 5.47 -6.78
CA VAL A 106 3.22 5.87 -5.40
C VAL A 106 3.83 4.68 -4.68
N ILE A 107 5.05 4.87 -4.21
CA ILE A 107 5.80 3.84 -3.46
C ILE A 107 5.60 4.12 -1.98
N ASN A 108 4.97 3.18 -1.29
CA ASN A 108 4.61 3.28 0.12
C ASN A 108 5.52 2.39 0.99
N ASN A 109 5.41 2.53 2.30
CA ASN A 109 6.13 1.75 3.31
C ASN A 109 7.65 1.88 3.21
N LEU A 110 8.13 3.03 2.82
CA LEU A 110 9.53 3.38 2.84
C LEU A 110 10.00 3.66 4.28
N THR A 111 11.27 3.43 4.54
CA THR A 111 11.91 3.80 5.81
C THR A 111 12.24 5.28 5.78
N GLU A 112 11.96 6.00 6.86
CA GLU A 112 12.33 7.39 7.02
C GLU A 112 13.85 7.61 7.03
N SER A 113 14.30 8.85 6.81
CA SER A 113 15.72 9.24 6.82
C SER A 113 16.60 8.31 5.99
N THR A 114 16.03 7.72 4.93
CA THR A 114 16.68 6.72 4.11
C THR A 114 16.79 7.21 2.68
N THR A 115 17.98 7.06 2.09
CA THR A 115 18.21 7.35 0.67
C THR A 115 17.85 6.13 -0.17
N TYR A 116 16.97 6.33 -1.12
CA TYR A 116 16.57 5.35 -2.12
C TYR A 116 17.12 5.75 -3.49
N TYR A 117 17.57 4.77 -4.24
CA TYR A 117 17.94 4.89 -5.65
C TYR A 117 16.79 4.35 -6.48
N VAL A 118 16.35 5.10 -7.45
CA VAL A 118 15.17 4.80 -8.25
C VAL A 118 15.53 4.89 -9.71
N ARG A 119 15.08 3.92 -10.51
CA ARG A 119 15.13 3.95 -11.97
C ARG A 119 13.84 3.39 -12.56
N SER A 120 13.44 3.88 -13.73
CA SER A 120 12.37 3.25 -14.50
C SER A 120 12.91 2.08 -15.30
N TYR A 121 12.05 1.14 -15.62
CA TYR A 121 12.38 0.01 -16.47
C TYR A 121 11.28 -0.26 -17.50
N ALA A 122 11.70 -0.86 -18.63
CA ALA A 122 10.83 -1.51 -19.57
C ALA A 122 11.34 -2.93 -19.79
N TYR A 123 10.50 -3.93 -19.54
CA TYR A 123 10.79 -5.32 -19.83
C TYR A 123 10.29 -5.68 -21.23
N THR A 124 11.18 -6.16 -22.09
CA THR A 124 10.90 -6.47 -23.47
C THR A 124 11.35 -7.88 -23.81
N ILE A 125 11.04 -8.38 -25.00
CA ILE A 125 11.53 -9.68 -25.49
C ILE A 125 13.06 -9.70 -25.69
N SER A 126 13.69 -8.54 -25.85
CA SER A 126 15.15 -8.40 -25.99
C SER A 126 15.88 -8.20 -24.66
N GLY A 127 15.16 -7.99 -23.56
CA GLY A 127 15.71 -7.81 -22.22
C GLY A 127 15.07 -6.67 -21.44
N THR A 128 15.74 -6.24 -20.36
CA THR A 128 15.27 -5.14 -19.51
C THR A 128 16.05 -3.88 -19.84
N MET A 129 15.32 -2.87 -20.31
CA MET A 129 15.85 -1.52 -20.50
C MET A 129 15.61 -0.72 -19.22
N VAL A 130 16.60 0.02 -18.75
CA VAL A 130 16.52 0.82 -17.53
C VAL A 130 17.00 2.25 -17.79
N SER A 131 16.42 3.21 -17.06
CA SER A 131 16.90 4.60 -17.06
C SER A 131 18.15 4.75 -16.21
N GLU A 132 18.78 5.92 -16.32
CA GLU A 132 19.67 6.42 -15.26
C GLU A 132 18.92 6.45 -13.93
N ALA A 133 19.65 6.22 -12.84
CA ALA A 133 19.09 6.24 -11.50
C ALA A 133 19.14 7.64 -10.90
N ILE A 134 18.10 7.99 -10.16
CA ILE A 134 18.11 9.17 -9.29
C ILE A 134 18.15 8.72 -7.83
N SER A 135 18.63 9.58 -6.94
CA SER A 135 18.54 9.37 -5.49
C SER A 135 17.47 10.26 -4.88
N ILE A 136 16.65 9.68 -3.99
CA ILE A 136 15.60 10.35 -3.25
C ILE A 136 15.77 10.00 -1.79
N THR A 137 15.78 10.99 -0.90
CA THR A 137 15.88 10.75 0.55
C THR A 137 14.56 11.07 1.22
N THR A 138 14.00 10.11 1.94
CA THR A 138 12.81 10.32 2.77
C THR A 138 13.18 11.17 3.99
N PRO A 139 12.35 12.13 4.41
CA PRO A 139 12.60 12.91 5.62
C PRO A 139 12.43 12.05 6.88
N ALA A 140 12.89 12.57 8.02
CA ALA A 140 12.59 11.97 9.31
C ALA A 140 11.09 12.07 9.61
N ALA A 141 10.53 11.04 10.24
CA ALA A 141 9.15 11.09 10.71
C ALA A 141 9.02 12.12 11.85
N PRO A 142 7.98 12.96 11.84
CA PRO A 142 7.71 13.87 12.94
C PRO A 142 7.40 13.09 14.23
N ILE A 143 7.70 13.71 15.37
CA ILE A 143 7.34 13.18 16.69
C ILE A 143 6.12 13.94 17.20
N PHE A 144 5.09 13.22 17.58
CA PHE A 144 3.83 13.75 18.09
C PHE A 144 3.64 13.42 19.56
N GLU A 145 2.90 14.29 20.26
CA GLU A 145 2.32 13.99 21.56
C GLU A 145 1.04 13.19 21.38
N LEU A 146 0.62 12.46 22.42
CA LEU A 146 -0.63 11.67 22.35
C LEU A 146 -1.88 12.56 22.23
N ASN A 147 -1.91 13.68 22.95
CA ASN A 147 -3.06 14.60 22.91
C ASN A 147 -3.13 15.31 21.55
N GLY A 148 -4.34 15.39 21.00
CA GLY A 148 -4.56 16.06 19.72
C GLY A 148 -5.78 15.54 18.99
N VAL A 149 -5.89 15.95 17.73
CA VAL A 149 -6.93 15.52 16.80
C VAL A 149 -6.36 14.51 15.84
N TYR A 150 -7.09 13.45 15.62
CA TYR A 150 -6.72 12.33 14.75
C TYR A 150 -7.74 12.16 13.64
N THR A 151 -7.28 11.74 12.48
CA THR A 151 -8.12 11.14 11.45
C THR A 151 -8.17 9.64 11.71
N ALA A 152 -9.37 9.12 11.95
CA ALA A 152 -9.63 7.72 12.27
C ALA A 152 -10.36 7.01 11.12
N VAL A 153 -10.09 5.73 10.95
CA VAL A 153 -10.77 4.80 10.05
C VAL A 153 -10.99 3.49 10.79
N ASP A 154 -12.24 3.00 10.78
CA ASP A 154 -12.58 1.69 11.30
C ASP A 154 -12.42 0.64 10.20
N TYR A 155 -11.98 -0.54 10.58
CA TYR A 155 -11.81 -1.68 9.70
C TYR A 155 -12.56 -2.88 10.26
N ASN A 156 -13.34 -3.55 9.43
CA ASN A 156 -13.95 -4.83 9.77
C ASN A 156 -12.86 -5.92 9.87
N THR A 157 -12.92 -6.77 10.89
CA THR A 157 -11.91 -7.81 11.10
C THR A 157 -12.04 -9.02 10.14
N GLU A 158 -13.19 -9.19 9.48
CA GLU A 158 -13.42 -10.35 8.60
C GLU A 158 -12.87 -10.13 7.18
N ASP A 159 -13.00 -8.90 6.64
CA ASP A 159 -12.68 -8.61 5.24
C ASP A 159 -11.79 -7.38 5.04
N ASP A 160 -11.32 -6.75 6.13
CA ASP A 160 -10.54 -5.50 6.12
C ASP A 160 -11.23 -4.32 5.40
N SER A 161 -12.55 -4.37 5.23
CA SER A 161 -13.31 -3.26 4.67
C SER A 161 -13.22 -2.04 5.59
N ALA A 162 -12.94 -0.88 4.99
CA ALA A 162 -12.73 0.37 5.70
C ALA A 162 -14.02 1.22 5.70
N SER A 163 -14.28 1.90 6.83
CA SER A 163 -15.28 2.96 6.91
C SER A 163 -14.83 4.25 6.21
N GLU A 164 -15.72 5.23 6.08
CA GLU A 164 -15.31 6.61 5.84
C GLU A 164 -14.49 7.13 7.03
N SER A 165 -13.57 8.05 6.75
CA SER A 165 -12.75 8.65 7.80
C SER A 165 -13.55 9.67 8.64
N TYR A 166 -13.24 9.74 9.91
CA TYR A 166 -13.83 10.69 10.86
C TYR A 166 -12.77 11.24 11.83
N GLU A 167 -13.12 12.29 12.57
CA GLU A 167 -12.21 12.91 13.55
C GLU A 167 -12.41 12.32 14.94
N VAL A 168 -11.29 12.01 15.60
CA VAL A 168 -11.23 11.63 17.01
C VAL A 168 -10.35 12.63 17.75
N THR A 169 -10.79 13.07 18.93
CA THR A 169 -9.99 13.92 19.81
C THR A 169 -9.53 13.13 21.02
N ILE A 170 -8.24 13.26 21.36
CA ILE A 170 -7.64 12.66 22.55
C ILE A 170 -7.09 13.77 23.45
N GLU A 171 -7.44 13.72 24.72
CA GLU A 171 -7.02 14.69 25.72
C GLU A 171 -6.65 14.00 27.04
N PHE A 172 -5.64 14.49 27.71
CA PHE A 172 -5.39 14.08 29.09
C PHE A 172 -6.46 14.64 30.04
N THR A 173 -6.90 13.82 31.00
CA THR A 173 -7.72 14.31 32.09
C THR A 173 -6.93 15.32 32.93
N SER A 174 -7.59 16.42 33.30
CA SER A 174 -6.94 17.49 34.07
C SER A 174 -6.12 16.97 35.25
N GLY A 175 -4.83 17.31 35.27
CA GLY A 175 -3.90 16.89 36.33
C GLY A 175 -3.39 15.45 36.24
N SER A 176 -3.76 14.69 35.21
CA SER A 176 -3.26 13.34 34.96
C SER A 176 -2.30 13.30 33.77
N THR A 177 -1.31 12.41 33.82
CA THR A 177 -0.41 12.05 32.74
C THR A 177 -0.68 10.65 32.19
N THR A 178 -1.66 9.95 32.79
CA THR A 178 -2.01 8.57 32.44
C THR A 178 -3.48 8.39 32.09
N ASP A 179 -4.36 9.25 32.63
CA ASP A 179 -5.79 9.19 32.34
C ASP A 179 -6.10 10.06 31.14
N ILE A 180 -6.69 9.45 30.13
CA ILE A 180 -7.07 10.12 28.89
C ILE A 180 -8.55 9.97 28.58
N LYS A 181 -9.06 10.90 27.82
CA LYS A 181 -10.40 10.89 27.23
C LYS A 181 -10.26 10.76 25.71
N ILE A 182 -11.04 9.87 25.14
CA ILE A 182 -11.13 9.66 23.68
C ILE A 182 -12.56 10.06 23.29
N THR A 183 -12.67 11.10 22.49
CA THR A 183 -13.97 11.64 22.05
C THR A 183 -14.20 11.31 20.59
N ASN A 184 -15.43 10.86 20.29
CA ASN A 184 -15.91 10.54 18.96
C ASN A 184 -15.28 9.26 18.35
N LEU A 185 -14.80 8.32 19.16
CA LEU A 185 -14.44 7.00 18.67
C LEU A 185 -15.67 6.34 18.01
N TRP A 186 -15.49 5.72 16.87
CA TRP A 186 -16.55 5.14 16.04
C TRP A 186 -17.57 6.15 15.47
N GLY A 187 -17.19 7.44 15.39
CA GLY A 187 -18.04 8.50 14.84
C GLY A 187 -19.29 8.86 15.66
N GLY A 188 -19.40 8.33 16.87
CA GLY A 188 -20.60 8.42 17.71
C GLY A 188 -20.73 9.68 18.57
N GLY A 189 -19.74 10.57 18.56
CA GLY A 189 -19.73 11.79 19.36
C GLY A 189 -19.60 11.56 20.87
N LYS A 190 -19.42 10.32 21.31
CA LYS A 190 -19.29 9.97 22.74
C LYS A 190 -17.85 10.13 23.21
N THR A 191 -17.71 10.40 24.51
CA THR A 191 -16.40 10.44 25.17
C THR A 191 -16.25 9.20 26.05
N ILE A 192 -15.18 8.47 25.87
CA ILE A 192 -14.79 7.31 26.68
C ILE A 192 -13.49 7.60 27.42
N GLU A 193 -13.27 6.89 28.52
CA GLU A 193 -12.09 7.00 29.35
C GLU A 193 -11.11 5.87 29.05
N ALA A 194 -9.82 6.16 29.13
CA ALA A 194 -8.77 5.17 28.94
C ALA A 194 -7.53 5.50 29.79
N LYS A 195 -6.63 4.54 29.90
CA LYS A 195 -5.32 4.71 30.51
C LYS A 195 -4.24 4.69 29.44
N TYR A 196 -3.27 5.55 29.59
CA TYR A 196 -2.09 5.63 28.75
C TYR A 196 -0.81 5.37 29.54
N ASP A 197 0.04 4.51 29.04
CA ASP A 197 1.37 4.26 29.55
C ASP A 197 2.41 4.89 28.59
N SER A 198 2.98 6.02 28.98
CA SER A 198 3.94 6.76 28.17
C SER A 198 5.26 6.01 27.94
N ALA A 199 5.62 5.06 28.81
CA ALA A 199 6.85 4.29 28.66
C ALA A 199 6.76 3.25 27.54
N THR A 200 5.56 2.73 27.29
CA THR A 200 5.30 1.67 26.30
C THR A 200 4.44 2.11 25.12
N GLY A 201 3.81 3.28 25.21
CA GLY A 201 2.82 3.75 24.25
C GLY A 201 1.47 3.05 24.35
N LYS A 202 1.29 2.14 25.30
CA LYS A 202 0.07 1.34 25.42
C LYS A 202 -1.12 2.18 25.91
N ILE A 203 -2.27 1.90 25.31
CA ILE A 203 -3.57 2.42 25.72
C ILE A 203 -4.42 1.24 26.19
N SER A 204 -5.14 1.44 27.29
CA SER A 204 -6.07 0.46 27.86
C SER A 204 -7.43 1.12 28.04
N ILE A 205 -8.43 0.66 27.30
CA ILE A 205 -9.79 1.18 27.30
C ILE A 205 -10.67 0.17 28.05
N PRO A 206 -11.25 0.52 29.22
CA PRO A 206 -12.19 -0.37 29.88
C PRO A 206 -13.36 -0.74 28.98
N ALA A 207 -13.70 -2.02 28.93
CA ALA A 207 -14.84 -2.53 28.16
C ALA A 207 -16.18 -1.95 28.69
N LYS A 208 -17.24 -2.11 27.91
CA LYS A 208 -18.61 -1.68 28.20
C LYS A 208 -18.83 -0.17 28.27
N GLN A 209 -17.90 0.62 27.73
CA GLN A 209 -18.16 2.04 27.53
C GLN A 209 -18.97 2.27 26.28
N VAL A 210 -19.95 3.17 26.35
CA VAL A 210 -20.83 3.52 25.23
C VAL A 210 -20.08 4.41 24.25
N ILE A 211 -19.96 3.95 23.00
CA ILE A 211 -19.27 4.65 21.92
C ILE A 211 -20.26 5.32 20.95
N TYR A 212 -21.51 4.81 20.89
CA TYR A 212 -22.53 5.31 19.97
C TYR A 212 -23.93 5.12 20.57
N VAL A 213 -24.92 5.88 20.11
CA VAL A 213 -26.34 5.64 20.41
C VAL A 213 -27.08 5.45 19.09
N HIS A 214 -27.47 4.21 18.82
CA HIS A 214 -28.25 3.89 17.63
C HIS A 214 -29.72 4.24 17.81
N ALA A 215 -30.37 4.80 16.78
CA ALA A 215 -31.75 5.27 16.87
C ALA A 215 -32.75 4.15 17.26
N ASP A 216 -32.54 2.94 16.76
CA ASP A 216 -33.46 1.79 16.96
C ASP A 216 -33.00 0.84 18.07
N TYR A 217 -31.69 0.75 18.33
CA TYR A 217 -31.10 -0.25 19.23
C TYR A 217 -30.53 0.34 20.52
N GLY A 218 -30.56 1.67 20.68
CA GLY A 218 -30.08 2.35 21.87
C GLY A 218 -28.55 2.36 21.98
N ASP A 219 -28.04 2.24 23.20
CA ASP A 219 -26.61 2.30 23.48
C ASP A 219 -25.83 1.18 22.80
N VAL A 220 -24.73 1.56 22.13
CA VAL A 220 -23.75 0.66 21.58
C VAL A 220 -22.45 0.83 22.35
N TRP A 221 -21.97 -0.25 22.94
CA TRP A 221 -20.74 -0.27 23.73
C TRP A 221 -19.70 -1.18 23.09
N MET A 222 -18.44 -1.02 23.50
CA MET A 222 -17.33 -1.83 23.01
C MET A 222 -16.94 -2.92 24.01
N GLU A 223 -16.67 -4.12 23.50
CA GLU A 223 -16.11 -5.24 24.26
C GLU A 223 -14.89 -5.79 23.54
N ASP A 224 -13.92 -6.32 24.30
CA ASP A 224 -12.76 -6.99 23.70
C ASP A 224 -13.19 -8.32 23.06
N VAL A 225 -12.75 -8.59 21.85
CA VAL A 225 -13.13 -9.80 21.07
C VAL A 225 -12.74 -11.11 21.78
N ASN A 226 -11.76 -11.07 22.68
CA ASN A 226 -11.32 -12.22 23.47
C ASN A 226 -11.93 -12.23 24.89
N GLY A 227 -12.84 -11.33 25.18
CA GLY A 227 -13.52 -11.25 26.47
C GLY A 227 -12.68 -10.65 27.60
N SER A 228 -11.62 -9.92 27.29
CA SER A 228 -10.82 -9.17 28.28
C SER A 228 -11.62 -8.00 28.86
N GLN A 229 -11.28 -7.56 30.07
CA GLN A 229 -11.91 -6.40 30.69
C GLN A 229 -11.51 -5.06 30.04
N ASN A 230 -10.46 -5.05 29.24
CA ASN A 230 -9.96 -3.87 28.54
C ASN A 230 -9.64 -4.18 27.09
N ILE A 231 -10.00 -3.25 26.22
CA ILE A 231 -9.52 -3.20 24.83
C ILE A 231 -8.17 -2.52 24.84
N SER A 232 -7.20 -3.08 24.14
CA SER A 232 -5.85 -2.54 24.06
C SER A 232 -5.65 -1.68 22.80
N GLY A 233 -4.77 -0.70 22.92
CA GLY A 233 -4.30 0.11 21.79
C GLY A 233 -2.81 0.42 21.93
N LEU A 234 -2.23 0.98 20.87
CA LEU A 234 -0.84 1.39 20.84
C LEU A 234 -0.70 2.73 20.13
N PHE A 235 -0.13 3.71 20.84
CA PHE A 235 0.31 4.97 20.28
C PHE A 235 1.79 4.90 19.90
N THR A 236 2.11 5.33 18.70
CA THR A 236 3.47 5.46 18.18
C THR A 236 3.75 6.95 17.99
N PRO A 237 4.53 7.61 18.86
CA PRO A 237 4.81 9.05 18.77
C PRO A 237 5.42 9.45 17.43
N LYS A 238 6.28 8.59 16.92
CA LYS A 238 6.93 8.77 15.62
C LYS A 238 5.92 8.54 14.50
N GLY A 239 5.58 9.58 13.78
CA GLY A 239 4.54 9.57 12.76
C GLY A 239 3.13 9.81 13.30
N GLY A 240 2.93 9.84 14.61
CA GLY A 240 1.63 10.13 15.23
C GLY A 240 0.55 9.08 14.98
N PHE A 241 0.93 7.80 14.92
CA PHE A 241 -0.04 6.73 14.69
C PHE A 241 -0.60 6.18 15.99
N LEU A 242 -1.90 5.94 16.02
CA LEU A 242 -2.58 5.25 17.10
C LEU A 242 -3.47 4.14 16.52
N ASN A 243 -3.30 2.93 17.03
CA ASN A 243 -4.12 1.79 16.67
C ASN A 243 -4.89 1.30 17.90
N ILE A 244 -6.19 1.09 17.76
CA ILE A 244 -7.01 0.36 18.72
C ILE A 244 -7.22 -1.04 18.19
N ASN A 245 -6.88 -2.04 18.95
CA ASN A 245 -7.02 -3.44 18.59
C ASN A 245 -8.49 -3.84 18.46
N ALA A 246 -8.73 -5.02 17.91
CA ALA A 246 -10.07 -5.51 17.64
C ALA A 246 -10.98 -5.49 18.87
N PHE A 247 -12.18 -4.99 18.67
CA PHE A 247 -13.28 -4.97 19.63
C PHE A 247 -14.61 -5.27 18.94
N SER A 248 -15.57 -5.80 19.69
CA SER A 248 -16.94 -5.99 19.22
C SER A 248 -17.77 -4.76 19.58
N ALA A 249 -18.49 -4.20 18.63
CA ALA A 249 -19.49 -3.16 18.88
C ALA A 249 -20.85 -3.83 19.16
N ILE A 250 -21.33 -3.73 20.40
CA ILE A 250 -22.46 -4.51 20.92
C ILE A 250 -23.58 -3.58 21.38
N CYS A 251 -24.84 -4.00 21.13
CA CYS A 251 -26.03 -3.38 21.68
C CYS A 251 -26.94 -4.43 22.35
N GLY A 252 -28.05 -4.02 22.97
CA GLY A 252 -29.01 -4.93 23.57
C GLY A 252 -29.64 -5.96 22.64
N ALA A 253 -29.62 -5.72 21.33
CA ALA A 253 -30.19 -6.58 20.29
C ALA A 253 -29.15 -7.53 19.63
N GLY A 254 -27.85 -7.31 19.85
CA GLY A 254 -26.78 -8.11 19.23
C GLY A 254 -25.50 -7.32 18.98
N THR A 255 -24.72 -7.73 17.97
CA THR A 255 -23.45 -7.11 17.61
C THR A 255 -23.53 -6.46 16.22
N PHE A 256 -22.79 -5.36 16.06
CA PHE A 256 -22.49 -4.73 14.76
C PHE A 256 -21.21 -5.30 14.13
N GLY A 257 -20.63 -6.37 14.71
CA GLY A 257 -19.41 -7.03 14.25
C GLY A 257 -18.17 -6.59 15.01
N ASP A 258 -17.07 -7.23 14.64
CA ASP A 258 -15.75 -6.99 15.21
C ASP A 258 -14.97 -6.02 14.34
N GLN A 259 -14.34 -5.04 14.96
CA GLN A 259 -13.67 -3.94 14.27
C GLN A 259 -12.36 -3.60 14.97
N TYR A 260 -11.44 -2.98 14.25
CA TYR A 260 -10.26 -2.31 14.78
C TYR A 260 -10.13 -0.92 14.18
N VAL A 261 -9.41 -0.01 14.84
CA VAL A 261 -9.31 1.38 14.40
C VAL A 261 -7.86 1.76 14.17
N LYS A 262 -7.59 2.38 13.02
CA LYS A 262 -6.32 3.05 12.74
C LYS A 262 -6.52 4.55 12.72
N MET A 263 -5.64 5.27 13.38
CA MET A 263 -5.68 6.72 13.49
C MET A 263 -4.32 7.33 13.17
N SER A 264 -4.34 8.49 12.52
CA SER A 264 -3.16 9.32 12.29
C SER A 264 -3.38 10.71 12.85
N HIS A 265 -2.39 11.25 13.57
CA HIS A 265 -2.41 12.61 14.09
C HIS A 265 -2.52 13.62 12.94
N LYS A 266 -3.34 14.68 13.12
CA LYS A 266 -3.49 15.76 12.16
C LYS A 266 -2.39 16.81 12.25
#